data_4d6cc0c6bf2529bfff414ba8a0f3fc1a
#
_entry.id   4d6cc0c6bf2529bfff414ba8a0f3fc1a
#
_cell.length_a   1.000
_cell.length_b   1.000
_cell.length_c   1.000
_cell.angle_alpha   90.00
_cell.angle_beta   90.00
_cell.angle_gamma   90.00
#
_symmetry.space_group_name_H-M   'P 1'
#
loop_
_entity.id
_entity.type
_entity.pdbx_description
1 polymer ?
#
loop_
_entity_poly.entity_id
_entity_poly.type
_entity_poly.pdbx_seq_one_letter_code
_entity_poly.pdbx_strand_id
1 'polypeptide(L)'
;MNEPAPRPVDTNPAPQPAPVQTAPAQTASPGVVRPAVVLDQNEIDTLIRRGKNLLNDGDFAAARVLFERAANAGSAEAALALGSTYDPNVIKRLGAIMVKPDVENARKWYQLAAERGSAAATLQLANLPQSR
;
A
#
# COMPACT_ATOMS: atom_id res chain seq x y z
N MET A 1 20.77 -17.33 -62.05
CA MET A 1 20.52 -17.10 -61.54
C MET A 1 20.17 -16.72 -60.71
N ASN A 2 20.19 -16.62 -60.51
CA ASN A 2 19.83 -16.23 -59.73
C ASN A 2 19.50 -15.93 -58.72
N GLU A 3 19.45 -15.77 -58.08
CA GLU A 3 19.07 -15.47 -57.14
C GLU A 3 18.89 -15.12 -56.26
N PRO A 4 18.92 -15.11 -56.07
CA PRO A 4 18.68 -14.79 -55.14
C PRO A 4 18.42 -14.44 -54.27
N ALA A 5 18.40 -14.24 -53.98
CA ALA A 5 18.05 -13.85 -53.03
C ALA A 5 17.93 -13.52 -52.18
N PRO A 6 17.91 -13.45 -51.94
CA PRO A 6 17.62 -13.10 -50.96
C PRO A 6 17.30 -12.81 -50.10
N ARG A 7 17.33 -12.62 -49.90
CA ARG A 7 16.93 -12.31 -49.04
C ARG A 7 16.72 -11.96 -48.06
N PRO A 8 16.88 -11.94 -48.04
CA PRO A 8 16.63 -11.60 -47.04
C PRO A 8 16.28 -11.29 -46.28
N VAL A 9 16.32 -11.21 -46.28
CA VAL A 9 15.95 -10.84 -45.47
C VAL A 9 15.69 -10.56 -44.63
N ASP A 10 15.78 -10.53 -44.52
CA ASP A 10 15.48 -10.21 -43.61
C ASP A 10 15.21 -9.85 -42.79
N THR A 11 15.28 -9.89 -42.86
CA THR A 11 15.02 -9.54 -42.13
C THR A 11 14.77 -9.16 -41.28
N ASN A 12 14.74 -9.00 -41.03
CA ASN A 12 14.45 -8.59 -40.16
C ASN A 12 14.19 -8.30 -39.30
N PRO A 13 14.22 -8.32 -39.15
CA PRO A 13 13.92 -8.07 -38.27
C PRO A 13 13.72 -7.71 -37.46
N ALA A 14 13.67 -7.53 -37.22
CA ALA A 14 13.40 -7.12 -36.35
C ALA A 14 13.19 -6.75 -35.56
N PRO A 15 13.13 -6.73 -35.40
CA PRO A 15 12.83 -6.29 -34.52
C PRO A 15 12.62 -6.02 -33.57
N GLN A 16 12.59 -5.91 -33.27
CA GLN A 16 12.33 -5.62 -32.40
C GLN A 16 12.14 -5.20 -31.48
N PRO A 17 12.20 -5.13 -31.40
CA PRO A 17 11.98 -4.72 -30.50
C PRO A 17 11.73 -4.39 -29.63
N ALA A 18 11.69 -4.25 -29.46
CA ALA A 18 11.41 -3.84 -28.61
C ALA A 18 11.29 -3.58 -27.76
N PRO A 19 11.27 -3.57 -27.68
CA PRO A 19 11.03 -3.24 -26.74
C PRO A 19 10.99 -2.97 -25.81
N VAL A 20 11.10 -2.84 -25.74
CA VAL A 20 11.03 -2.52 -24.84
C VAL A 20 10.94 -2.13 -23.99
N GLN A 21 10.93 -2.04 -23.87
CA GLN A 21 10.82 -1.56 -23.02
C GLN A 21 10.64 -1.40 -22.12
N THR A 22 10.68 -1.44 -22.13
CA THR A 22 10.51 -1.19 -21.28
C THR A 22 10.59 -1.05 -20.39
N ALA A 23 10.57 -1.03 -20.29
CA ALA A 23 10.59 -0.79 -19.38
C ALA A 23 10.81 -0.56 -18.61
N PRO A 24 10.86 -0.38 -18.51
CA PRO A 24 11.08 -0.08 -17.64
C PRO A 24 11.21 -0.06 -16.78
N ALA A 25 11.17 0.06 -16.78
CA ALA A 25 11.30 0.21 -15.98
C ALA A 25 11.48 -0.07 -15.19
N GLN A 26 11.58 -0.15 -15.30
CA GLN A 26 11.75 -0.28 -14.49
C GLN A 26 12.26 -0.58 -13.87
N THR A 27 12.44 -0.47 -13.97
CA THR A 27 12.97 -0.67 -13.44
C THR A 27 13.53 -0.84 -12.82
N ALA A 28 13.56 -0.67 -12.72
CA ALA A 28 14.13 -0.77 -12.05
C ALA A 28 14.70 -1.16 -11.57
N SER A 29 14.92 -1.17 -11.35
CA SER A 29 15.51 -1.46 -10.80
C SER A 29 15.96 -2.00 -10.28
N PRO A 30 16.18 -2.09 -10.25
CA PRO A 30 16.50 -2.77 -9.71
C PRO A 30 17.04 -2.90 -8.70
N GLY A 31 17.09 -3.40 -8.48
CA GLY A 31 17.64 -3.62 -7.46
C GLY A 31 17.65 -2.75 -6.50
N VAL A 32 17.31 -2.34 -6.54
CA VAL A 32 17.39 -1.54 -5.84
C VAL A 32 16.63 -1.59 -4.97
N VAL A 33 16.71 -1.42 -4.35
CA VAL A 33 16.09 -1.35 -3.41
C VAL A 33 15.08 -0.65 -3.49
N ARG A 34 14.26 -0.84 -3.47
CA ARG A 34 13.30 -0.17 -3.54
C ARG A 34 12.95 0.30 -2.50
N PRO A 35 13.20 1.00 -2.30
CA PRO A 35 12.86 1.57 -1.19
C PRO A 35 11.50 1.70 -1.16
N ALA A 36 11.10 2.01 -0.17
CA ALA A 36 9.78 2.33 -0.03
C ALA A 36 9.40 3.25 -1.07
N VAL A 37 8.26 3.16 -1.49
CA VAL A 37 7.71 4.11 -2.37
C VAL A 37 7.81 5.45 -1.73
N VAL A 38 8.41 6.39 -2.41
CA VAL A 38 8.52 7.74 -1.90
C VAL A 38 7.31 8.50 -2.37
N LEU A 39 6.39 8.76 -1.46
CA LEU A 39 5.21 9.57 -1.74
C LEU A 39 5.43 10.92 -1.11
N ASP A 40 4.97 11.98 -1.76
CA ASP A 40 5.05 13.28 -1.13
C ASP A 40 3.91 13.42 -0.12
N GLN A 41 3.98 14.44 0.71
CA GLN A 41 3.02 14.59 1.79
C GLN A 41 1.60 14.76 1.27
N ASN A 42 1.43 15.44 0.14
CA ASN A 42 0.10 15.62 -0.43
C ASN A 42 -0.52 14.30 -0.86
N GLU A 43 0.30 13.41 -1.41
CA GLU A 43 -0.18 12.10 -1.80
C GLU A 43 -0.57 11.27 -0.59
N ILE A 44 0.24 11.35 0.46
CA ILE A 44 -0.05 10.63 1.70
C ILE A 44 -1.36 11.14 2.28
N ASP A 45 -1.53 12.45 2.36
CA ASP A 45 -2.74 13.05 2.91
C ASP A 45 -3.97 12.65 2.10
N THR A 46 -3.81 12.60 0.78
CA THR A 46 -4.90 12.19 -0.10
C THR A 46 -5.30 10.74 0.16
N LEU A 47 -4.32 9.86 0.30
CA LEU A 47 -4.60 8.46 0.58
C LEU A 47 -5.34 8.30 1.91
N ILE A 48 -4.88 9.04 2.92
CA ILE A 48 -5.51 8.97 4.23
C ILE A 48 -6.95 9.46 4.17
N ARG A 49 -7.17 10.58 3.52
CA ARG A 49 -8.51 11.15 3.42
C ARG A 49 -9.45 10.22 2.68
N ARG A 50 -8.99 9.65 1.58
CA ARG A 50 -9.82 8.71 0.83
C ARG A 50 -10.08 7.45 1.61
N GLY A 51 -9.06 6.97 2.34
CA GLY A 51 -9.26 5.81 3.20
C GLY A 51 -10.30 6.06 4.28
N LYS A 52 -10.29 7.25 4.88
CA LYS A 52 -11.28 7.60 5.89
C LYS A 52 -12.68 7.66 5.29
N ASN A 53 -12.80 8.16 4.07
CA ASN A 53 -14.10 8.18 3.41
C ASN A 53 -14.60 6.76 3.17
N LEU A 54 -13.71 5.87 2.75
CA LEU A 54 -14.10 4.47 2.55
C LEU A 54 -14.55 3.81 3.86
N LEU A 55 -13.88 4.15 4.96
CA LEU A 55 -14.31 3.63 6.26
C LEU A 55 -15.72 4.09 6.59
N ASN A 56 -16.02 5.36 6.33
CA ASN A 56 -17.35 5.88 6.59
C ASN A 56 -18.40 5.19 5.72
N ASP A 57 -17.99 4.77 4.53
CA ASP A 57 -18.87 4.03 3.63
C ASP A 57 -18.94 2.55 3.98
N GLY A 58 -18.16 2.12 4.96
CA GLY A 58 -18.16 0.71 5.37
C GLY A 58 -17.20 -0.16 4.60
N ASP A 59 -16.43 0.41 3.70
CA ASP A 59 -15.49 -0.38 2.88
C ASP A 59 -14.12 -0.46 3.54
N PHE A 60 -14.05 -1.30 4.56
CA PHE A 60 -12.82 -1.47 5.32
C PHE A 60 -11.69 -2.06 4.48
N ALA A 61 -12.04 -2.95 3.56
CA ALA A 61 -11.02 -3.60 2.74
C ALA A 61 -10.27 -2.59 1.87
N ALA A 62 -11.03 -1.74 1.18
CA ALA A 62 -10.41 -0.72 0.35
C ALA A 62 -9.66 0.32 1.18
N ALA A 63 -10.23 0.68 2.34
CA ALA A 63 -9.58 1.63 3.22
C ALA A 63 -8.21 1.12 3.67
N ARG A 64 -8.14 -0.17 4.00
CA ARG A 64 -6.87 -0.78 4.44
C ARG A 64 -5.79 -0.66 3.37
N VAL A 65 -6.15 -0.86 2.11
CA VAL A 65 -5.18 -0.75 1.02
C VAL A 65 -4.58 0.65 0.98
N LEU A 66 -5.43 1.67 1.09
CA LEU A 66 -4.96 3.04 1.02
C LEU A 66 -4.13 3.42 2.24
N PHE A 67 -4.59 3.03 3.42
CA PHE A 67 -3.85 3.32 4.64
C PHE A 67 -2.51 2.60 4.67
N GLU A 68 -2.47 1.35 4.21
CA GLU A 68 -1.24 0.59 4.19
C GLU A 68 -0.21 1.26 3.28
N ARG A 69 -0.67 1.72 2.14
CA ARG A 69 0.21 2.40 1.21
C ARG A 69 0.81 3.66 1.84
N ALA A 70 -0.02 4.45 2.49
CA ALA A 70 0.45 5.67 3.15
C ALA A 70 1.33 5.35 4.36
N ALA A 71 0.99 4.30 5.11
CA ALA A 71 1.78 3.89 6.26
C ALA A 71 3.16 3.41 5.82
N ASN A 72 3.22 2.66 4.73
CA ASN A 72 4.50 2.19 4.21
C ASN A 72 5.37 3.33 3.70
N ALA A 73 4.75 4.47 3.39
CA ALA A 73 5.49 5.66 3.01
C ALA A 73 5.97 6.46 4.23
N GLY A 74 5.70 5.97 5.43
CA GLY A 74 6.23 6.56 6.67
C GLY A 74 5.23 7.32 7.52
N SER A 75 3.97 7.35 7.14
CA SER A 75 2.97 8.15 7.85
C SER A 75 2.53 7.50 9.15
N ALA A 76 2.71 8.21 10.26
CA ALA A 76 2.21 7.76 11.55
C ALA A 76 0.69 7.77 11.57
N GLU A 77 0.08 8.78 10.96
CA GLU A 77 -1.37 8.88 10.92
C GLU A 77 -1.98 7.72 10.15
N ALA A 78 -1.36 7.34 9.03
CA ALA A 78 -1.86 6.23 8.24
C ALA A 78 -1.73 4.92 9.01
N ALA A 79 -0.63 4.73 9.72
CA ALA A 79 -0.46 3.53 10.54
C ALA A 79 -1.51 3.47 11.64
N LEU A 80 -1.80 4.61 12.25
CA LEU A 80 -2.86 4.69 13.26
C LEU A 80 -4.21 4.32 12.64
N ALA A 81 -4.52 4.90 11.49
CA ALA A 81 -5.78 4.62 10.82
C ALA A 81 -5.88 3.15 10.43
N LEU A 82 -4.79 2.59 9.93
CA LEU A 82 -4.80 1.19 9.54
C LEU A 82 -5.03 0.29 10.75
N GLY A 83 -4.37 0.58 11.87
CA GLY A 83 -4.59 -0.17 13.10
C GLY A 83 -6.05 -0.14 13.52
N SER A 84 -6.68 1.03 13.36
CA SER A 84 -8.07 1.17 13.75
C SER A 84 -9.01 0.30 12.92
N THR A 85 -8.62 -0.05 11.70
CA THR A 85 -9.49 -0.92 10.87
C THR A 85 -9.50 -2.36 11.36
N TYR A 86 -8.57 -2.72 12.22
CA TYR A 86 -8.53 -4.06 12.83
C TYR A 86 -8.98 -4.05 14.28
N ASP A 87 -9.12 -2.86 14.86
CA ASP A 87 -9.43 -2.69 16.28
C ASP A 87 -10.89 -3.04 16.56
N PRO A 88 -11.15 -4.04 17.40
CA PRO A 88 -12.52 -4.43 17.69
C PRO A 88 -13.36 -3.29 18.28
N ASN A 89 -12.74 -2.41 19.05
CA ASN A 89 -13.45 -1.27 19.62
C ASN A 89 -13.93 -0.31 18.54
N VAL A 90 -13.07 -0.06 17.55
CA VAL A 90 -13.42 0.84 16.46
C VAL A 90 -14.46 0.21 15.55
N ILE A 91 -14.25 -1.06 15.20
CA ILE A 91 -15.17 -1.79 14.33
C ILE A 91 -16.55 -1.80 14.93
N LYS A 92 -16.62 -2.05 16.24
CA LYS A 92 -17.90 -2.10 16.95
C LYS A 92 -18.54 -0.71 16.95
N ARG A 93 -17.76 0.31 17.25
CA ARG A 93 -18.29 1.68 17.31
C ARG A 93 -18.83 2.13 15.96
N LEU A 94 -18.20 1.69 14.88
CA LEU A 94 -18.65 2.05 13.54
C LEU A 94 -19.79 1.16 13.04
N GLY A 95 -20.16 0.15 13.82
CA GLY A 95 -21.26 -0.73 13.45
C GLY A 95 -20.93 -1.66 12.29
N ALA A 96 -19.67 -1.93 12.08
CA ALA A 96 -19.24 -2.73 10.93
C ALA A 96 -19.29 -4.22 11.27
N ILE A 97 -20.49 -4.75 11.28
CA ILE A 97 -20.71 -6.12 11.75
C ILE A 97 -20.11 -7.21 10.86
N MET A 98 -19.84 -6.87 9.60
CA MET A 98 -19.27 -7.85 8.69
C MET A 98 -17.75 -7.82 8.67
N VAL A 99 -17.15 -6.93 9.43
CA VAL A 99 -15.70 -6.79 9.45
C VAL A 99 -15.14 -7.58 10.63
N LYS A 100 -14.19 -8.45 10.35
CA LYS A 100 -13.58 -9.25 11.39
C LYS A 100 -12.44 -8.47 12.04
N PRO A 101 -12.46 -8.32 13.36
CA PRO A 101 -11.36 -7.62 14.04
C PRO A 101 -10.12 -8.52 14.12
N ASP A 102 -8.97 -7.88 14.30
CA ASP A 102 -7.72 -8.60 14.45
C ASP A 102 -6.83 -7.80 15.41
N VAL A 103 -6.91 -8.16 16.68
CA VAL A 103 -6.21 -7.43 17.72
C VAL A 103 -4.70 -7.40 17.49
N GLU A 104 -4.13 -8.49 16.98
CA GLU A 104 -2.70 -8.54 16.75
C GLU A 104 -2.26 -7.55 15.67
N ASN A 105 -3.01 -7.49 14.57
CA ASN A 105 -2.71 -6.51 13.54
C ASN A 105 -2.95 -5.08 14.03
N ALA A 106 -4.01 -4.87 14.80
CA ALA A 106 -4.25 -3.56 15.37
C ALA A 106 -3.08 -3.13 16.23
N ARG A 107 -2.60 -4.03 17.09
CA ARG A 107 -1.48 -3.75 17.98
C ARG A 107 -0.23 -3.40 17.19
N LYS A 108 0.06 -4.19 16.18
CA LYS A 108 1.23 -4.00 15.34
C LYS A 108 1.25 -2.61 14.70
N TRP A 109 0.14 -2.22 14.10
CA TRP A 109 0.06 -0.93 13.43
C TRP A 109 0.05 0.23 14.41
N TYR A 110 -0.62 0.07 15.55
CA TYR A 110 -0.60 1.11 16.57
C TYR A 110 0.82 1.27 17.14
N GLN A 111 1.55 0.17 17.33
CA GLN A 111 2.92 0.27 17.81
C GLN A 111 3.78 1.03 16.82
N LEU A 112 3.63 0.72 15.54
CA LEU A 112 4.38 1.44 14.52
C LEU A 112 4.02 2.92 14.51
N ALA A 113 2.75 3.24 14.63
CA ALA A 113 2.32 4.63 14.68
C ALA A 113 2.90 5.34 15.89
N ALA A 114 2.91 4.66 17.04
CA ALA A 114 3.46 5.25 18.26
C ALA A 114 4.95 5.50 18.12
N GLU A 115 5.67 4.56 17.50
CA GLU A 115 7.10 4.73 17.26
C GLU A 115 7.38 5.92 16.36
N ARG A 116 6.41 6.24 15.52
CA ARG A 116 6.53 7.39 14.61
C ARG A 116 5.98 8.67 15.23
N GLY A 117 5.65 8.64 16.51
CA GLY A 117 5.27 9.83 17.23
C GLY A 117 3.79 10.06 17.45
N SER A 118 2.94 9.08 17.15
CA SER A 118 1.50 9.24 17.35
C SER A 118 1.11 9.00 18.80
N ALA A 119 0.76 10.05 19.52
CA ALA A 119 0.27 9.93 20.89
C ALA A 119 -1.07 9.18 20.90
N ALA A 120 -1.89 9.39 19.86
CA ALA A 120 -3.16 8.69 19.78
C ALA A 120 -2.97 7.18 19.72
N ALA A 121 -1.92 6.75 19.01
CA ALA A 121 -1.65 5.33 18.90
C ALA A 121 -1.31 4.71 20.25
N THR A 122 -0.59 5.45 21.06
CA THR A 122 -0.26 4.98 22.41
C THR A 122 -1.52 4.76 23.23
N LEU A 123 -2.48 5.68 23.10
CA LEU A 123 -3.75 5.53 23.80
C LEU A 123 -4.53 4.32 23.28
N GLN A 124 -4.52 4.13 21.97
CA GLN A 124 -5.25 3.01 21.40
C GLN A 124 -4.63 1.68 21.82
N LEU A 125 -3.31 1.63 21.92
CA LEU A 125 -2.66 0.41 22.41
C LEU A 125 -3.13 0.06 23.81
N ALA A 126 -3.23 1.08 24.65
CA ALA A 126 -3.68 0.87 26.03
C ALA A 126 -5.12 0.37 26.10
N ASN A 127 -5.91 0.73 25.10
CA ASN A 127 -7.33 0.38 25.08
C ASN A 127 -7.62 -0.93 24.36
N LEU A 128 -6.64 -1.51 23.67
CA LEU A 128 -6.86 -2.78 22.98
C LEU A 128 -7.09 -3.91 23.99
N PRO A 129 -8.04 -4.80 23.68
CA PRO A 129 -8.20 -5.96 24.56
C PRO A 129 -6.96 -6.82 24.54
N GLN A 130 -6.74 -7.53 25.61
CA GLN A 130 -5.61 -8.42 25.69
C GLN A 130 -5.79 -9.54 24.71
N SER A 131 -4.71 -9.81 23.99
CA SER A 131 -4.71 -10.92 23.08
C SER A 131 -4.59 -12.20 23.90
N ARG A 132 -5.29 -13.25 23.52
CA ARG A 132 -5.16 -14.39 24.27
C ARG A 132 -4.81 -15.39 23.59
#